data_227efd49d99122ec9a8daaa644cbc966
#
_entry.id   227efd49d99122ec9a8daaa644cbc966
#
_cell.length_a   1.000
_cell.length_b   1.000
_cell.length_c   1.000
_cell.angle_alpha   90.00
_cell.angle_beta   90.00
_cell.angle_gamma   90.00
#
_symmetry.space_group_name_H-M   'P 1'
#
loop_
_entity.id
_entity.type
_entity.pdbx_description
1 polymer ?
#
loop_
_entity_poly.entity_id
_entity_poly.type
_entity_poly.pdbx_seq_one_letter_code
_entity_poly.pdbx_strand_id
1 'polypeptide(L)'
;MAINLLPFFQHLIIKCGERGVMIVMRVSRQTKWASERSNIRGRYVVSGGSGNVDIVVLHHFPANILPQESIVNVTGAGDTLVASVLASLVQNPRGFEDPESLRKIVEDAQAAATLTLKSQFAVSPSLSL
;
A
#
# COMPACT_ATOMS: atom_id res chain seq x y z
N MET A 1 -12.26 -2.06 12.27
CA MET A 1 -12.76 -3.16 11.40
C MET A 1 -11.61 -3.91 10.71
N ALA A 2 -10.69 -3.26 9.98
CA ALA A 2 -9.57 -3.95 9.31
C ALA A 2 -8.66 -4.75 10.27
N ILE A 3 -8.40 -4.24 11.47
CA ILE A 3 -7.59 -4.92 12.50
C ILE A 3 -8.19 -6.29 12.88
N ASN A 4 -9.50 -6.44 12.84
CA ASN A 4 -10.17 -7.69 13.17
C ASN A 4 -9.93 -8.79 12.11
N LEU A 5 -9.41 -8.44 10.95
CA LEU A 5 -9.06 -9.38 9.88
C LEU A 5 -7.62 -9.88 9.97
N LEU A 6 -6.75 -9.21 10.75
CA LEU A 6 -5.35 -9.60 10.90
C LEU A 6 -5.11 -11.02 11.46
N PRO A 7 -6.01 -11.62 12.25
CA PRO A 7 -5.87 -13.03 12.61
C PRO A 7 -5.92 -13.99 11.41
N PHE A 8 -6.60 -13.59 10.33
CA PHE A 8 -6.80 -14.38 9.11
C PHE A 8 -5.84 -13.98 7.98
N PHE A 9 -5.39 -12.72 7.96
CA PHE A 9 -4.54 -12.18 6.91
C PHE A 9 -3.37 -11.43 7.53
N GLN A 10 -2.15 -11.67 7.03
CA GLN A 10 -0.97 -10.94 7.48
C GLN A 10 -0.91 -9.50 6.96
N HIS A 11 -1.41 -9.29 5.74
CA HIS A 11 -1.37 -8.02 5.05
C HIS A 11 -2.72 -7.70 4.44
N LEU A 12 -3.19 -6.49 4.65
CA LEU A 12 -4.43 -5.96 4.08
C LEU A 12 -4.11 -4.66 3.34
N ILE A 13 -4.52 -4.58 2.09
CA ILE A 13 -4.43 -3.37 1.28
C ILE A 13 -5.85 -2.86 1.07
N ILE A 14 -6.13 -1.66 1.55
CA ILE A 14 -7.44 -1.04 1.49
C ILE A 14 -7.36 0.16 0.56
N LYS A 15 -8.05 0.05 -0.58
CA LYS A 15 -8.18 1.15 -1.54
C LYS A 15 -9.21 2.15 -1.01
N CYS A 16 -8.80 3.42 -0.87
CA CYS A 16 -9.64 4.50 -0.33
C CYS A 16 -10.03 5.53 -1.41
N GLY A 17 -9.97 5.16 -2.69
CA GLY A 17 -10.28 6.03 -3.82
C GLY A 17 -9.35 7.26 -3.85
N GLU A 18 -9.93 8.44 -3.93
CA GLU A 18 -9.21 9.73 -3.92
C GLU A 18 -8.42 9.99 -2.64
N ARG A 19 -8.68 9.26 -1.56
CA ARG A 19 -7.95 9.35 -0.30
C ARG A 19 -6.69 8.49 -0.27
N GLY A 20 -6.43 7.69 -1.32
CA GLY A 20 -5.23 6.87 -1.46
C GLY A 20 -5.39 5.43 -0.97
N VAL A 21 -4.38 4.94 -0.26
CA VAL A 21 -4.26 3.54 0.14
C VAL A 21 -3.94 3.44 1.62
N MET A 22 -4.60 2.53 2.31
CA MET A 22 -4.27 2.16 3.68
C MET A 22 -3.72 0.74 3.70
N ILE A 23 -2.57 0.57 4.31
CA ILE A 23 -1.97 -0.74 4.59
C ILE A 23 -2.16 -1.06 6.06
N VAL A 24 -2.72 -2.24 6.34
CA VAL A 24 -2.80 -2.79 7.69
C VAL A 24 -2.13 -4.15 7.67
N MET A 25 -1.13 -4.35 8.52
CA MET A 25 -0.35 -5.58 8.48
C MET A 25 0.15 -6.01 9.84
N ARG A 26 0.45 -7.29 9.94
CA ARG A 26 1.12 -7.92 11.07
C ARG A 26 2.49 -8.40 10.61
N VAL A 27 3.53 -7.90 11.23
CA VAL A 27 4.92 -8.21 10.89
C VAL A 27 5.70 -8.64 12.13
N SER A 28 6.74 -9.44 11.92
CA SER A 28 7.63 -9.88 13.00
C SER A 28 8.40 -8.70 13.60
N ARG A 29 8.72 -8.77 14.89
CA ARG A 29 9.64 -7.85 15.56
C ARG A 29 11.06 -7.90 15.02
N GLN A 30 11.41 -8.90 14.22
CA GLN A 30 12.71 -9.00 13.57
C GLN A 30 12.81 -8.13 12.31
N THR A 31 11.70 -7.53 11.88
CA THR A 31 11.66 -6.61 10.74
C THR A 31 12.15 -5.22 11.14
N LYS A 32 12.45 -4.40 10.15
CA LYS A 32 12.84 -3.00 10.39
C LYS A 32 11.73 -2.15 11.05
N TRP A 33 10.48 -2.63 11.01
CA TRP A 33 9.36 -1.99 11.70
C TRP A 33 9.53 -1.90 13.22
N ALA A 34 10.35 -2.76 13.82
CA ALA A 34 10.60 -2.73 15.26
C ALA A 34 11.29 -1.45 15.73
N SER A 35 12.06 -0.79 14.88
CA SER A 35 12.73 0.49 15.16
C SER A 35 11.91 1.71 14.74
N GLU A 36 10.82 1.50 14.00
CA GLU A 36 9.96 2.58 13.54
C GLU A 36 9.08 3.12 14.67
N ARG A 37 9.01 4.44 14.75
CA ARG A 37 8.14 5.14 15.71
C ARG A 37 6.93 5.70 14.96
N SER A 38 5.82 5.83 15.68
CA SER A 38 4.56 6.39 15.17
C SER A 38 4.61 7.91 14.92
N ASN A 39 5.77 8.47 14.65
CA ASN A 39 5.96 9.92 14.51
C ASN A 39 5.67 10.43 13.10
N ILE A 40 5.37 9.53 12.16
CA ILE A 40 5.05 9.90 10.78
C ILE A 40 3.52 10.00 10.67
N ARG A 41 3.05 11.11 10.13
CA ARG A 41 1.62 11.34 9.91
C ARG A 41 0.99 10.18 9.12
N GLY A 42 -0.09 9.62 9.64
CA GLY A 42 -0.79 8.49 9.01
C GLY A 42 -0.17 7.12 9.26
N ARG A 43 0.89 7.03 10.10
CA ARG A 43 1.51 5.76 10.47
C ARG A 43 1.30 5.47 11.95
N TYR A 44 0.85 4.26 12.25
CA TYR A 44 0.71 3.74 13.61
C TYR A 44 1.42 2.38 13.68
N VAL A 45 2.32 2.25 14.64
CA VAL A 45 3.06 1.02 14.92
C VAL A 45 2.78 0.62 16.35
N VAL A 46 2.16 -0.52 16.56
CA VAL A 46 1.77 -1.02 17.88
C VAL A 46 2.41 -2.37 18.10
N SER A 47 3.24 -2.48 19.14
CA SER A 47 3.77 -3.75 19.61
C SER A 47 2.67 -4.51 20.37
N GLY A 48 2.46 -5.78 20.04
CA GLY A 48 1.60 -6.66 20.82
C GLY A 48 2.07 -6.77 22.27
N GLY A 49 1.13 -7.03 23.18
CA GLY A 49 1.42 -7.24 24.60
C GLY A 49 2.35 -8.42 24.85
N SER A 50 2.71 -8.62 26.13
CA SER A 50 3.68 -9.62 26.57
C SER A 50 3.35 -11.02 26.01
N GLY A 51 4.30 -11.60 25.28
CA GLY A 51 4.19 -12.91 24.67
C GLY A 51 3.90 -12.94 23.17
N ASN A 52 3.51 -11.82 22.55
CA ASN A 52 3.28 -11.76 21.10
C ASN A 52 4.52 -11.21 20.39
N VAL A 53 4.99 -11.93 19.40
CA VAL A 53 6.21 -11.62 18.65
C VAL A 53 5.93 -10.62 17.52
N ASP A 54 4.66 -10.32 17.25
CA ASP A 54 4.23 -9.54 16.10
C ASP A 54 4.00 -8.06 16.45
N ILE A 55 4.25 -7.24 15.45
CA ILE A 55 3.96 -5.81 15.42
C ILE A 55 2.79 -5.59 14.48
N VAL A 56 1.81 -4.80 14.88
CA VAL A 56 0.73 -4.33 14.00
C VAL A 56 1.12 -2.96 13.48
N VAL A 57 1.12 -2.83 12.16
CA VAL A 57 1.37 -1.58 11.46
C VAL A 57 0.10 -1.17 10.72
N LEU A 58 -0.30 0.08 10.89
CA LEU A 58 -1.29 0.74 10.07
C LEU A 58 -0.62 1.96 9.43
N HIS A 59 -0.61 2.01 8.11
CA HIS A 59 0.00 3.11 7.37
C HIS A 59 -0.91 3.59 6.25
N HIS A 60 -1.25 4.86 6.28
CA HIS A 60 -2.02 5.53 5.23
C HIS A 60 -1.08 6.28 4.29
N PHE A 61 -1.18 5.97 3.01
CA PHE A 61 -0.50 6.65 1.91
C PHE A 61 -1.54 7.49 1.16
N PRO A 62 -1.47 8.83 1.25
CA PRO A 62 -2.41 9.69 0.54
C PRO A 62 -2.26 9.51 -0.98
N ALA A 63 -3.37 9.69 -1.71
CA ALA A 63 -3.32 9.65 -3.17
C ALA A 63 -2.56 10.86 -3.74
N ASN A 64 -2.00 10.68 -4.94
CA ASN A 64 -1.50 11.80 -5.71
C ASN A 64 -2.66 12.75 -6.07
N ILE A 65 -2.48 14.04 -5.83
CA ILE A 65 -3.47 15.05 -6.20
C ILE A 65 -3.43 15.21 -7.73
N LEU A 66 -4.57 14.92 -8.36
CA LEU A 66 -4.74 15.10 -9.80
C LEU A 66 -5.80 16.17 -10.07
N PRO A 67 -5.58 17.08 -11.02
CA PRO A 67 -6.64 17.92 -11.52
C PRO A 67 -7.77 17.07 -12.10
N GLN A 68 -9.02 17.44 -11.81
CA GLN A 68 -10.17 16.65 -12.24
C GLN A 68 -10.26 16.51 -13.77
N GLU A 69 -9.86 17.55 -14.49
CA GLU A 69 -9.79 17.57 -15.96
C GLU A 69 -8.75 16.59 -16.54
N SER A 70 -7.80 16.11 -15.73
CA SER A 70 -6.81 15.12 -16.17
C SER A 70 -7.27 13.68 -16.00
N ILE A 71 -8.42 13.46 -15.35
CA ILE A 71 -9.00 12.14 -15.14
C ILE A 71 -9.90 11.82 -16.33
N VAL A 72 -9.43 10.91 -17.18
CA VAL A 72 -10.14 10.48 -18.39
C VAL A 72 -11.05 9.30 -18.10
N ASN A 73 -10.57 8.33 -17.31
CA ASN A 73 -11.31 7.12 -17.00
C ASN A 73 -10.90 6.57 -15.63
N VAL A 74 -11.87 6.30 -14.78
CA VAL A 74 -11.62 5.71 -13.44
C VAL A 74 -11.56 4.19 -13.44
N THR A 75 -12.00 3.56 -14.56
CA THR A 75 -12.04 2.10 -14.67
C THR A 75 -10.61 1.53 -14.71
N GLY A 76 -10.38 0.49 -13.92
CA GLY A 76 -9.11 -0.23 -13.92
C GLY A 76 -7.99 0.38 -13.08
N ALA A 77 -8.10 1.63 -12.61
CA ALA A 77 -7.07 2.26 -11.79
C ALA A 77 -6.79 1.48 -10.49
N GLY A 78 -7.85 1.01 -9.83
CA GLY A 78 -7.73 0.19 -8.64
C GLY A 78 -7.10 -1.18 -8.91
N ASP A 79 -7.39 -1.78 -10.05
CA ASP A 79 -6.84 -3.08 -10.45
C ASP A 79 -5.37 -2.93 -10.85
N THR A 80 -5.02 -1.85 -11.54
CA THR A 80 -3.63 -1.48 -11.86
C THR A 80 -2.81 -1.30 -10.59
N LEU A 81 -3.34 -0.63 -9.57
CA LEU A 81 -2.68 -0.47 -8.27
C LEU A 81 -2.37 -1.84 -7.65
N VAL A 82 -3.37 -2.72 -7.57
CA VAL A 82 -3.19 -4.06 -7.00
C VAL A 82 -2.19 -4.89 -7.81
N ALA A 83 -2.30 -4.88 -9.13
CA ALA A 83 -1.38 -5.60 -10.02
C ALA A 83 0.07 -5.12 -9.85
N SER A 84 0.29 -3.80 -9.74
CA SER A 84 1.62 -3.22 -9.51
C SER A 84 2.21 -3.65 -8.17
N VAL A 85 1.42 -3.64 -7.09
CA VAL A 85 1.86 -4.14 -5.78
C VAL A 85 2.25 -5.62 -5.86
N LEU A 86 1.42 -6.45 -6.50
CA LEU A 86 1.71 -7.88 -6.65
C LEU A 86 2.98 -8.13 -7.48
N ALA A 87 3.17 -7.39 -8.58
CA ALA A 87 4.39 -7.47 -9.38
C ALA A 87 5.64 -7.11 -8.58
N SER A 88 5.56 -6.06 -7.75
CA SER A 88 6.65 -5.66 -6.86
C SER A 88 6.96 -6.73 -5.81
N LEU A 89 5.94 -7.40 -5.27
CA LEU A 89 6.13 -8.47 -4.28
C LEU A 89 6.69 -9.76 -4.90
N VAL A 90 6.42 -10.02 -6.17
CA VAL A 90 7.08 -11.13 -6.90
C VAL A 90 8.59 -10.89 -7.00
N GLN A 91 9.00 -9.64 -7.22
CA GLN A 91 10.42 -9.27 -7.31
C GLN A 91 11.07 -9.16 -5.92
N ASN A 92 10.33 -8.69 -4.93
CA ASN A 92 10.77 -8.53 -3.54
C ASN A 92 9.73 -9.08 -2.56
N PRO A 93 9.69 -10.39 -2.30
CA PRO A 93 8.69 -11.03 -1.43
C PRO A 93 8.67 -10.49 0.00
N ARG A 94 9.77 -9.90 0.46
CA ARG A 94 9.89 -9.31 1.80
C ARG A 94 9.71 -7.79 1.81
N GLY A 95 9.18 -7.21 0.74
CA GLY A 95 9.04 -5.76 0.60
C GLY A 95 8.19 -5.09 1.69
N PHE A 96 7.27 -5.83 2.33
CA PHE A 96 6.44 -5.31 3.43
C PHE A 96 7.14 -5.35 4.80
N GLU A 97 8.28 -6.02 4.92
CA GLU A 97 9.05 -6.08 6.16
C GLU A 97 9.96 -4.86 6.38
N ASP A 98 10.11 -4.04 5.35
CA ASP A 98 10.94 -2.82 5.34
C ASP A 98 10.06 -1.60 5.05
N PRO A 99 10.01 -0.60 5.95
CA PRO A 99 9.23 0.62 5.76
C PRO A 99 9.52 1.37 4.47
N GLU A 100 10.78 1.45 4.08
CA GLU A 100 11.21 2.15 2.87
C GLU A 100 10.82 1.37 1.60
N SER A 101 10.98 0.05 1.61
CA SER A 101 10.52 -0.83 0.53
C SER A 101 9.01 -0.75 0.35
N LEU A 102 8.25 -0.79 1.45
CA LEU A 102 6.79 -0.64 1.39
C LEU A 102 6.39 0.71 0.80
N ARG A 103 7.03 1.79 1.24
CA ARG A 103 6.77 3.13 0.72
C ARG A 103 6.96 3.16 -0.81
N LYS A 104 8.10 2.65 -1.28
CA LYS A 104 8.40 2.60 -2.72
C LYS A 104 7.37 1.77 -3.50
N ILE A 105 7.00 0.59 -3.01
CA ILE A 105 6.00 -0.29 -3.63
C ILE A 105 4.67 0.45 -3.80
N VAL A 106 4.21 1.17 -2.77
CA VAL A 106 2.93 1.89 -2.82
C VAL A 106 3.02 3.12 -3.72
N GLU A 107 4.12 3.87 -3.69
CA GLU A 107 4.34 5.03 -4.56
C GLU A 107 4.35 4.62 -6.04
N ASP A 108 5.08 3.55 -6.38
CA ASP A 108 5.13 3.01 -7.74
C ASP A 108 3.73 2.52 -8.19
N ALA A 109 2.97 1.86 -7.31
CA ALA A 109 1.62 1.41 -7.59
C ALA A 109 0.62 2.58 -7.78
N GLN A 110 0.75 3.65 -6.99
CA GLN A 110 -0.07 4.86 -7.17
C GLN A 110 0.30 5.60 -8.48
N ALA A 111 1.58 5.61 -8.86
CA ALA A 111 2.01 6.17 -10.13
C ALA A 111 1.41 5.40 -11.32
N ALA A 112 1.43 4.06 -11.27
CA ALA A 112 0.81 3.21 -12.26
C ALA A 112 -0.71 3.45 -12.37
N ALA A 113 -1.41 3.52 -11.23
CA ALA A 113 -2.84 3.83 -11.19
C ALA A 113 -3.14 5.22 -11.78
N THR A 114 -2.27 6.20 -11.53
CA THR A 114 -2.37 7.55 -12.10
C THR A 114 -2.28 7.55 -13.63
N LEU A 115 -1.39 6.75 -14.20
CA LEU A 115 -1.30 6.58 -15.66
C LEU A 115 -2.60 5.99 -16.24
N THR A 116 -3.19 5.03 -15.54
CA THR A 116 -4.48 4.44 -15.94
C THR A 116 -5.61 5.48 -15.86
N LEU A 117 -5.68 6.29 -14.81
CA LEU A 117 -6.67 7.38 -14.70
C LEU A 117 -6.60 8.38 -15.85
N LYS A 118 -5.42 8.63 -16.42
CA LYS A 118 -5.20 9.53 -17.57
C LYS A 118 -5.39 8.85 -18.93
N SER A 119 -5.66 7.53 -18.95
CA SER A 119 -5.84 6.74 -20.16
C SER A 119 -7.32 6.59 -20.51
N GLN A 120 -7.63 6.47 -21.79
CA GLN A 120 -8.95 6.06 -22.27
C GLN A 120 -9.20 4.56 -22.04
N PHE A 121 -8.17 3.78 -21.79
CA PHE A 121 -8.22 2.34 -21.58
C PHE A 121 -8.26 2.01 -20.08
N ALA A 122 -8.86 0.87 -19.75
CA ALA A 122 -8.90 0.35 -18.37
C ALA A 122 -7.52 0.01 -17.78
N VAL A 123 -6.52 -0.16 -18.66
CA VAL A 123 -5.10 -0.25 -18.29
C VAL A 123 -4.33 0.63 -19.27
N SER A 124 -3.45 1.49 -18.76
CA SER A 124 -2.66 2.37 -19.61
C SER A 124 -1.69 1.56 -20.49
N PRO A 125 -1.66 1.78 -21.81
CA PRO A 125 -0.66 1.14 -22.68
C PRO A 125 0.79 1.63 -22.38
N SER A 126 0.94 2.71 -21.61
CA SER A 126 2.25 3.22 -21.18
C SER A 126 2.84 2.44 -20.01
N LEU A 127 2.11 1.50 -19.42
CA LEU A 127 2.63 0.61 -18.40
C LEU A 127 3.46 -0.47 -19.09
N SER A 128 4.78 -0.38 -18.97
CA SER A 128 5.69 -1.48 -19.30
C SER A 128 5.85 -2.38 -18.07
N LEU A 129 5.63 -3.65 -18.27
CA LEU A 129 5.95 -4.68 -17.27
C LEU A 129 7.47 -4.91 -17.22
#